data_4f86972e6a676212156e9bd96ebc3ecf
#
_entry.id   4f86972e6a676212156e9bd96ebc3ecf
#
_cell.length_a   1.000
_cell.length_b   1.000
_cell.length_c   1.000
_cell.angle_alpha   90.00
_cell.angle_beta   90.00
_cell.angle_gamma   90.00
#
_symmetry.space_group_name_H-M   'P 1'
#
loop_
_entity.id
_entity.type
_entity.pdbx_description
1 polymer ?
#
loop_
_entity_poly.entity_id
_entity_poly.type
_entity_poly.pdbx_seq_one_letter_code
_entity_poly.pdbx_strand_id
1 'polypeptide(L)'
;LREYIISEAMHYLGIPTTRSLAIIQTGEKVYRNETHDGGILTRISSSHIRFGTFEFVSRFCSKDDLEIFTKYVINRHYPQIKNAENPTLALLESIMIKQIDLIVDWMRVGFIHGVMNTDNMSISGETIDYGPCAFMNAYNPNTVFSSIDKNGRYSFGNQPKITYWNLVILANTLIPIISNNQEKSVELVTEKLNKFPTIFSNSWYNMMYKKLGIRKPIEKDKNLVDSLLDLMNNKSADYTNTFAALTLNTVSSDSLFTSSKFKQWKKQWKSRIYSSNNRVDSFKLMQTQNPLVIPRNHLVELALENSKNGNYDEYNNLIELVSNPYNYQSKYEFQTTPEGYDDSYKTFCGT
;
A
#
# COMPACT_ATOMS: atom_id res chain seq x y z
N LEU A 1 -17.73 -5.26 7.26
CA LEU A 1 -17.97 -4.91 5.85
C LEU A 1 -16.79 -4.13 5.25
N ARG A 2 -16.28 -3.07 5.92
CA ARG A 2 -15.13 -2.29 5.44
C ARG A 2 -13.90 -3.15 5.11
N GLU A 3 -13.53 -4.04 6.03
CA GLU A 3 -12.40 -4.97 5.85
C GLU A 3 -12.58 -5.82 4.57
N TYR A 4 -13.81 -6.27 4.29
CA TYR A 4 -14.11 -7.04 3.09
C TYR A 4 -13.94 -6.19 1.82
N ILE A 5 -14.58 -5.02 1.76
CA ILE A 5 -14.49 -4.12 0.59
C ILE A 5 -13.03 -3.84 0.24
N ILE A 6 -12.24 -3.45 1.25
CA ILE A 6 -10.87 -3.01 1.01
C ILE A 6 -9.94 -4.19 0.68
N SER A 7 -10.09 -5.34 1.37
CA SER A 7 -9.27 -6.52 1.07
C SER A 7 -9.53 -7.04 -0.36
N GLU A 8 -10.78 -7.04 -0.82
CA GLU A 8 -11.11 -7.39 -2.20
C GLU A 8 -10.57 -6.36 -3.20
N ALA A 9 -10.74 -5.07 -2.92
CA ALA A 9 -10.17 -4.02 -3.77
C ALA A 9 -8.65 -4.16 -3.91
N MET A 10 -7.93 -4.39 -2.81
CA MET A 10 -6.47 -4.60 -2.83
C MET A 10 -6.08 -5.83 -3.64
N HIS A 11 -6.84 -6.93 -3.51
CA HIS A 11 -6.62 -8.13 -4.30
C HIS A 11 -6.73 -7.86 -5.81
N TYR A 12 -7.82 -7.21 -6.25
CA TYR A 12 -8.05 -6.91 -7.66
C TYR A 12 -7.12 -5.79 -8.19
N LEU A 13 -6.60 -4.93 -7.31
CA LEU A 13 -5.51 -4.00 -7.63
C LEU A 13 -4.15 -4.71 -7.78
N GLY A 14 -4.09 -6.03 -7.52
CA GLY A 14 -2.87 -6.83 -7.61
C GLY A 14 -1.89 -6.60 -6.46
N ILE A 15 -2.37 -6.14 -5.31
CA ILE A 15 -1.56 -5.85 -4.12
C ILE A 15 -1.65 -7.05 -3.17
N PRO A 16 -0.52 -7.59 -2.68
CA PRO A 16 -0.54 -8.68 -1.70
C PRO A 16 -1.36 -8.30 -0.47
N THR A 17 -2.36 -9.11 -0.15
CA THR A 17 -3.34 -8.82 0.90
C THR A 17 -3.92 -10.08 1.52
N THR A 18 -4.29 -10.01 2.78
CA THR A 18 -5.22 -10.97 3.36
C THR A 18 -6.57 -10.88 2.65
N ARG A 19 -7.32 -11.99 2.60
CA ARG A 19 -8.65 -12.06 2.00
C ARG A 19 -9.71 -12.33 3.07
N SER A 20 -10.92 -11.92 2.80
CA SER A 20 -12.07 -12.17 3.66
C SER A 20 -12.91 -13.31 3.09
N LEU A 21 -12.94 -14.46 3.77
CA LEU A 21 -13.71 -15.62 3.33
C LEU A 21 -15.20 -15.44 3.60
N ALA A 22 -15.54 -14.95 4.80
CA ALA A 22 -16.91 -14.76 5.23
C ALA A 22 -17.03 -13.66 6.27
N ILE A 23 -18.20 -13.02 6.29
CA ILE A 23 -18.62 -12.10 7.34
C ILE A 23 -19.97 -12.60 7.85
N ILE A 24 -20.10 -12.74 9.18
CA ILE A 24 -21.33 -13.18 9.83
C ILE A 24 -21.73 -12.12 10.84
N GLN A 25 -22.97 -11.65 10.75
CA GLN A 25 -23.56 -10.79 11.77
C GLN A 25 -23.94 -11.66 12.98
N THR A 26 -23.51 -11.27 14.19
CA THR A 26 -23.73 -12.08 15.41
C THR A 26 -25.10 -11.89 16.03
N GLY A 27 -25.77 -10.81 15.70
CA GLY A 27 -27.00 -10.38 16.39
C GLY A 27 -26.75 -9.69 17.74
N GLU A 28 -25.51 -9.66 18.20
CA GLU A 28 -25.09 -8.98 19.43
C GLU A 28 -24.67 -7.54 19.16
N LYS A 29 -24.71 -6.69 20.19
CA LYS A 29 -24.23 -5.32 20.11
C LYS A 29 -22.80 -5.22 20.63
N VAL A 30 -21.97 -4.46 19.93
CA VAL A 30 -20.61 -4.09 20.37
C VAL A 30 -20.61 -2.63 20.80
N TYR A 31 -20.20 -2.39 22.02
CA TYR A 31 -20.13 -1.05 22.61
C TYR A 31 -18.73 -0.48 22.43
N ARG A 32 -18.63 0.61 21.68
CA ARG A 32 -17.41 1.42 21.49
C ARG A 32 -17.77 2.87 21.81
N ASN A 33 -17.29 3.85 21.06
CA ASN A 33 -17.76 5.23 21.15
C ASN A 33 -19.27 5.33 20.85
N GLU A 34 -19.73 4.47 19.96
CA GLU A 34 -21.16 4.25 19.64
C GLU A 34 -21.46 2.76 19.70
N THR A 35 -22.77 2.44 19.74
CA THR A 35 -23.22 1.06 19.69
C THR A 35 -23.30 0.57 18.25
N HIS A 36 -22.61 -0.51 17.95
CA HIS A 36 -22.57 -1.14 16.62
C HIS A 36 -23.12 -2.55 16.66
N ASP A 37 -23.56 -3.04 15.51
CA ASP A 37 -23.84 -4.47 15.34
C ASP A 37 -22.54 -5.26 15.30
N GLY A 38 -22.52 -6.36 16.05
CA GLY A 38 -21.37 -7.27 16.11
C GLY A 38 -21.25 -8.12 14.84
N GLY A 39 -20.03 -8.39 14.43
CA GLY A 39 -19.74 -9.23 13.29
C GLY A 39 -18.47 -10.05 13.48
N ILE A 40 -18.46 -11.24 12.91
CA ILE A 40 -17.29 -12.11 12.84
C ILE A 40 -16.80 -12.11 11.40
N LEU A 41 -15.52 -11.77 11.22
CA LEU A 41 -14.82 -11.86 9.93
C LEU A 41 -13.89 -13.07 9.94
N THR A 42 -14.03 -13.96 8.96
CA THR A 42 -13.07 -15.03 8.71
C THR A 42 -12.04 -14.54 7.69
N ARG A 43 -10.81 -14.34 8.16
CA ARG A 43 -9.69 -13.86 7.34
C ARG A 43 -8.82 -15.02 6.87
N ILE A 44 -8.42 -15.00 5.60
CA ILE A 44 -7.47 -15.95 5.01
C ILE A 44 -6.21 -15.19 4.62
N SER A 45 -5.04 -15.75 4.95
CA SER A 45 -3.75 -15.24 4.51
C SER A 45 -2.73 -16.37 4.41
N SER A 46 -1.61 -16.13 3.72
CA SER A 46 -0.49 -17.08 3.71
C SER A 46 0.19 -17.16 5.09
N SER A 47 0.14 -16.09 5.87
CA SER A 47 0.63 -16.06 7.26
C SER A 47 -0.11 -15.03 8.10
N HIS A 48 -0.38 -15.39 9.38
CA HIS A 48 -0.78 -14.42 10.42
C HIS A 48 0.38 -14.05 11.35
N ILE A 49 1.60 -14.48 11.06
CA ILE A 49 2.80 -14.10 11.80
C ILE A 49 3.18 -12.66 11.40
N ARG A 50 3.34 -11.80 12.38
CA ARG A 50 3.65 -10.39 12.23
C ARG A 50 4.96 -10.05 12.94
N PHE A 51 5.48 -8.88 12.72
CA PHE A 51 6.69 -8.44 13.42
C PHE A 51 6.48 -8.46 14.93
N GLY A 52 5.29 -8.07 15.42
CA GLY A 52 4.93 -8.17 16.85
C GLY A 52 4.99 -9.58 17.41
N THR A 53 4.81 -10.63 16.57
CA THR A 53 4.99 -12.03 17.03
C THR A 53 6.47 -12.29 17.36
N PHE A 54 7.41 -11.77 16.58
CA PHE A 54 8.85 -11.86 16.88
C PHE A 54 9.21 -11.06 18.14
N GLU A 55 8.62 -9.87 18.33
CA GLU A 55 8.79 -9.10 19.57
C GLU A 55 8.32 -9.89 20.79
N PHE A 56 7.15 -10.53 20.70
CA PHE A 56 6.62 -11.36 21.77
C PHE A 56 7.58 -12.52 22.10
N VAL A 57 7.97 -13.30 21.09
CA VAL A 57 8.86 -14.46 21.30
C VAL A 57 10.23 -14.02 21.84
N SER A 58 10.80 -12.97 21.28
CA SER A 58 12.10 -12.44 21.75
C SER A 58 12.07 -11.92 23.18
N ARG A 59 10.92 -11.37 23.63
CA ARG A 59 10.78 -10.76 24.95
C ARG A 59 10.36 -11.73 26.05
N PHE A 60 9.50 -12.71 25.72
CA PHE A 60 8.81 -13.55 26.70
C PHE A 60 9.18 -15.02 26.64
N CYS A 61 9.92 -15.47 25.63
CA CYS A 61 10.36 -16.84 25.47
C CYS A 61 11.90 -16.94 25.56
N SER A 62 12.42 -18.17 25.52
CA SER A 62 13.87 -18.41 25.54
C SER A 62 14.53 -18.11 24.18
N LYS A 63 15.87 -17.99 24.16
CA LYS A 63 16.64 -17.90 22.92
C LYS A 63 16.40 -19.11 22.01
N ASP A 64 16.32 -20.31 22.60
CA ASP A 64 16.09 -21.56 21.85
C ASP A 64 14.71 -21.56 21.20
N ASP A 65 13.68 -21.05 21.90
CA ASP A 65 12.34 -20.87 21.31
C ASP A 65 12.36 -19.90 20.14
N LEU A 66 13.09 -18.80 20.24
CA LEU A 66 13.25 -17.84 19.14
C LEU A 66 13.94 -18.47 17.92
N GLU A 67 14.97 -19.31 18.15
CA GLU A 67 15.63 -20.05 17.07
C GLU A 67 14.69 -21.06 16.41
N ILE A 68 13.92 -21.82 17.20
CA ILE A 68 12.93 -22.78 16.70
C ILE A 68 11.85 -22.06 15.91
N PHE A 69 11.33 -20.96 16.43
CA PHE A 69 10.32 -20.15 15.76
C PHE A 69 10.85 -19.57 14.45
N THR A 70 12.08 -19.01 14.45
CA THR A 70 12.71 -18.48 13.24
C THR A 70 12.92 -19.56 12.17
N LYS A 71 13.37 -20.77 12.56
CA LYS A 71 13.48 -21.94 11.68
C LYS A 71 12.13 -22.35 11.10
N TYR A 72 11.06 -22.33 11.92
CA TYR A 72 9.70 -22.60 11.44
C TYR A 72 9.28 -21.57 10.38
N VAL A 73 9.50 -20.28 10.63
CA VAL A 73 9.18 -19.20 9.68
C VAL A 73 9.94 -19.39 8.36
N ILE A 74 11.24 -19.69 8.44
CA ILE A 74 12.07 -19.93 7.25
C ILE A 74 11.52 -21.13 6.47
N ASN A 75 11.32 -22.27 7.12
CA ASN A 75 10.87 -23.49 6.45
C ASN A 75 9.49 -23.32 5.79
N ARG A 76 8.58 -22.57 6.41
CA ARG A 76 7.22 -22.37 5.93
C ARG A 76 7.12 -21.30 4.84
N HIS A 77 7.77 -20.15 5.02
CA HIS A 77 7.53 -18.95 4.20
C HIS A 77 8.71 -18.57 3.32
N TYR A 78 9.91 -19.07 3.64
CA TYR A 78 11.16 -18.70 2.97
C TYR A 78 12.07 -19.93 2.75
N PRO A 79 11.55 -21.08 2.26
CA PRO A 79 12.32 -22.32 2.17
C PRO A 79 13.58 -22.21 1.30
N GLN A 80 13.62 -21.24 0.37
CA GLN A 80 14.74 -20.99 -0.52
C GLN A 80 16.01 -20.51 0.20
N ILE A 81 15.87 -19.93 1.41
CA ILE A 81 17.03 -19.40 2.16
C ILE A 81 17.49 -20.34 3.28
N LYS A 82 16.86 -21.50 3.46
CA LYS A 82 17.20 -22.41 4.57
C LYS A 82 18.67 -22.87 4.60
N ASN A 83 19.31 -22.93 3.44
CA ASN A 83 20.70 -23.34 3.27
C ASN A 83 21.65 -22.15 3.03
N ALA A 84 21.23 -20.91 3.29
CA ALA A 84 22.10 -19.75 3.26
C ALA A 84 23.18 -19.87 4.34
N GLU A 85 24.32 -19.19 4.16
CA GLU A 85 25.38 -19.16 5.17
C GLU A 85 24.87 -18.67 6.54
N ASN A 86 23.99 -17.65 6.53
CA ASN A 86 23.25 -17.18 7.69
C ASN A 86 21.76 -17.07 7.35
N PRO A 87 20.95 -18.12 7.60
CA PRO A 87 19.52 -18.12 7.25
C PRO A 87 18.72 -17.04 7.97
N THR A 88 19.06 -16.70 9.22
CA THR A 88 18.38 -15.65 9.99
C THR A 88 18.60 -14.27 9.37
N LEU A 89 19.82 -13.96 8.96
CA LEU A 89 20.12 -12.70 8.29
C LEU A 89 19.47 -12.64 6.89
N ALA A 90 19.47 -13.77 6.17
CA ALA A 90 18.78 -13.90 4.89
C ALA A 90 17.25 -13.74 5.02
N LEU A 91 16.66 -14.17 6.15
CA LEU A 91 15.25 -13.95 6.47
C LEU A 91 14.95 -12.46 6.60
N LEU A 92 15.73 -11.71 7.37
CA LEU A 92 15.58 -10.26 7.52
C LEU A 92 15.63 -9.55 6.17
N GLU A 93 16.60 -9.88 5.32
CA GLU A 93 16.74 -9.30 3.98
C GLU A 93 15.56 -9.65 3.07
N SER A 94 15.07 -10.89 3.11
CA SER A 94 13.92 -11.33 2.31
C SER A 94 12.63 -10.64 2.74
N ILE A 95 12.41 -10.48 4.05
CA ILE A 95 11.26 -9.72 4.58
C ILE A 95 11.38 -8.27 4.18
N MET A 96 12.56 -7.64 4.30
CA MET A 96 12.79 -6.25 3.90
C MET A 96 12.40 -6.00 2.44
N ILE A 97 12.81 -6.88 1.53
CA ILE A 97 12.47 -6.76 0.09
C ILE A 97 10.95 -6.85 -0.10
N LYS A 98 10.28 -7.84 0.50
CA LYS A 98 8.82 -7.98 0.41
C LYS A 98 8.07 -6.76 0.96
N GLN A 99 8.55 -6.17 2.05
CA GLN A 99 7.94 -4.98 2.62
C GLN A 99 8.14 -3.76 1.72
N ILE A 100 9.30 -3.62 1.09
CA ILE A 100 9.55 -2.55 0.10
C ILE A 100 8.57 -2.69 -1.07
N ASP A 101 8.44 -3.89 -1.64
CA ASP A 101 7.54 -4.13 -2.76
C ASP A 101 6.08 -3.81 -2.38
N LEU A 102 5.65 -4.26 -1.19
CA LEU A 102 4.30 -3.98 -0.68
C LEU A 102 4.02 -2.48 -0.54
N ILE A 103 4.94 -1.74 0.08
CA ILE A 103 4.77 -0.29 0.28
C ILE A 103 4.78 0.47 -1.05
N VAL A 104 5.61 0.06 -1.99
CA VAL A 104 5.62 0.63 -3.35
C VAL A 104 4.28 0.39 -4.05
N ASP A 105 3.69 -0.81 -3.89
CA ASP A 105 2.37 -1.12 -4.43
C ASP A 105 1.24 -0.32 -3.75
N TRP A 106 1.30 -0.09 -2.43
CA TRP A 106 0.36 0.82 -1.77
C TRP A 106 0.44 2.22 -2.35
N MET A 107 1.65 2.74 -2.48
CA MET A 107 1.88 4.08 -3.00
C MET A 107 1.50 4.19 -4.48
N ARG A 108 1.58 3.10 -5.25
CA ARG A 108 1.14 3.03 -6.65
C ARG A 108 -0.32 3.43 -6.84
N VAL A 109 -1.17 3.07 -5.90
CA VAL A 109 -2.63 3.30 -5.97
C VAL A 109 -3.14 4.40 -5.03
N GLY A 110 -2.24 5.06 -4.29
CA GLY A 110 -2.63 6.11 -3.35
C GLY A 110 -3.17 5.58 -2.02
N PHE A 111 -2.89 4.34 -1.66
CA PHE A 111 -3.34 3.73 -0.41
C PHE A 111 -2.53 4.22 0.79
N ILE A 112 -3.21 4.53 1.88
CA ILE A 112 -2.66 4.94 3.17
C ILE A 112 -3.20 3.96 4.22
N HIS A 113 -2.30 3.20 4.84
CA HIS A 113 -2.71 2.18 5.83
C HIS A 113 -3.29 2.80 7.11
N GLY A 114 -2.70 3.88 7.58
CA GLY A 114 -3.17 4.64 8.73
C GLY A 114 -2.69 4.16 10.09
N VAL A 115 -2.29 2.89 10.27
CA VAL A 115 -1.66 2.37 11.52
C VAL A 115 -0.64 1.28 11.17
N MET A 116 0.62 1.66 11.02
CA MET A 116 1.72 0.77 10.67
C MET A 116 2.58 0.47 11.89
N ASN A 117 1.99 -0.16 12.91
CA ASN A 117 2.74 -0.74 14.03
C ASN A 117 3.22 -2.16 13.66
N THR A 118 4.01 -2.78 14.55
CA THR A 118 4.56 -4.13 14.33
C THR A 118 3.49 -5.23 14.23
N ASP A 119 2.30 -4.99 14.80
CA ASP A 119 1.17 -5.92 14.69
C ASP A 119 0.46 -5.87 13.33
N ASN A 120 0.72 -4.82 12.54
CA ASN A 120 0.16 -4.66 11.19
C ASN A 120 1.21 -4.86 10.08
N MET A 121 2.38 -5.42 10.43
CA MET A 121 3.45 -5.76 9.48
C MET A 121 3.59 -7.28 9.40
N SER A 122 2.96 -7.88 8.37
CA SER A 122 3.04 -9.34 8.14
C SER A 122 4.40 -9.75 7.59
N ILE A 123 4.96 -10.86 8.10
CA ILE A 123 6.21 -11.41 7.54
C ILE A 123 6.05 -11.92 6.11
N SER A 124 4.84 -12.23 5.68
CA SER A 124 4.55 -12.67 4.30
C SER A 124 4.59 -11.53 3.28
N GLY A 125 4.57 -10.27 3.73
CA GLY A 125 4.43 -9.11 2.85
C GLY A 125 3.00 -8.92 2.32
N GLU A 126 1.99 -9.41 3.05
CA GLU A 126 0.57 -9.16 2.77
C GLU A 126 0.05 -8.03 3.65
N THR A 127 -0.79 -7.18 3.07
CA THR A 127 -1.51 -6.14 3.82
C THR A 127 -2.54 -6.77 4.75
N ILE A 128 -2.63 -6.29 5.98
CA ILE A 128 -3.55 -6.76 7.01
C ILE A 128 -4.11 -5.58 7.79
N ASP A 129 -5.35 -5.70 8.29
CA ASP A 129 -6.03 -4.71 9.13
C ASP A 129 -6.38 -3.39 8.42
N TYR A 130 -7.54 -3.38 7.81
CA TYR A 130 -8.05 -2.26 7.01
C TYR A 130 -8.96 -1.29 7.79
N GLY A 131 -8.89 -1.29 9.12
CA GLY A 131 -9.70 -0.41 9.96
C GLY A 131 -9.52 1.08 9.61
N PRO A 132 -8.33 1.65 9.86
CA PRO A 132 -8.09 3.09 9.68
C PRO A 132 -7.53 3.47 8.32
N CYS A 133 -7.54 2.58 7.34
CA CYS A 133 -6.98 2.85 6.01
C CYS A 133 -7.89 3.74 5.17
N ALA A 134 -7.30 4.38 4.17
CA ALA A 134 -8.03 5.17 3.17
C ALA A 134 -7.23 5.26 1.86
N PHE A 135 -7.91 5.64 0.79
CA PHE A 135 -7.27 5.98 -0.48
C PHE A 135 -7.21 7.50 -0.65
N MET A 136 -6.06 8.00 -1.04
CA MET A 136 -5.83 9.43 -1.28
C MET A 136 -6.56 9.86 -2.57
N ASN A 137 -7.37 10.92 -2.47
CA ASN A 137 -7.97 11.56 -3.63
C ASN A 137 -7.01 12.62 -4.21
N ALA A 138 -6.94 13.81 -3.64
CA ALA A 138 -5.98 14.83 -4.04
C ALA A 138 -4.56 14.42 -3.62
N TYR A 139 -3.60 14.48 -4.55
CA TYR A 139 -2.23 14.13 -4.24
C TYR A 139 -1.59 15.12 -3.26
N ASN A 140 -1.22 14.61 -2.11
CA ASN A 140 -0.41 15.32 -1.14
C ASN A 140 0.41 14.29 -0.32
N PRO A 141 1.74 14.36 -0.31
CA PRO A 141 2.56 13.40 0.45
C PRO A 141 2.31 13.45 1.97
N ASN A 142 1.74 14.54 2.48
CA ASN A 142 1.42 14.71 3.91
C ASN A 142 0.00 14.26 4.27
N THR A 143 -0.76 13.68 3.36
CA THR A 143 -2.14 13.23 3.62
C THR A 143 -2.19 12.22 4.74
N VAL A 144 -3.07 12.47 5.72
CA VAL A 144 -3.36 11.64 6.88
C VAL A 144 -4.87 11.56 7.08
N PHE A 145 -5.40 10.33 7.15
CA PHE A 145 -6.82 10.12 7.46
C PHE A 145 -7.06 9.57 8.87
N SER A 146 -6.11 8.81 9.41
CA SER A 146 -6.25 8.20 10.73
C SER A 146 -6.40 9.24 11.84
N SER A 147 -7.49 9.16 12.62
CA SER A 147 -7.81 10.09 13.71
C SER A 147 -6.80 10.05 14.86
N ILE A 148 -6.09 8.93 15.02
CA ILE A 148 -5.05 8.77 16.05
C ILE A 148 -3.70 9.35 15.66
N ASP A 149 -3.48 9.59 14.36
CA ASP A 149 -2.21 10.08 13.83
C ASP A 149 -2.18 11.62 13.77
N LYS A 150 -1.93 12.25 14.93
CA LYS A 150 -1.87 13.73 15.04
C LYS A 150 -0.61 14.34 14.42
N ASN A 151 0.45 13.53 14.24
CA ASN A 151 1.78 14.02 13.84
C ASN A 151 2.19 13.59 12.43
N GLY A 152 1.30 12.96 11.67
CA GLY A 152 1.60 12.49 10.32
C GLY A 152 2.60 11.33 10.28
N ARG A 153 2.69 10.55 11.37
CA ARG A 153 3.57 9.38 11.46
C ARG A 153 3.31 8.40 10.33
N TYR A 154 2.04 8.21 9.97
CA TYR A 154 1.55 7.29 8.94
C TYR A 154 1.03 8.01 7.69
N SER A 155 1.47 9.26 7.45
CA SER A 155 1.11 9.97 6.22
C SER A 155 1.59 9.20 4.98
N PHE A 156 0.96 9.47 3.83
CA PHE A 156 1.28 8.80 2.57
C PHE A 156 2.79 8.73 2.28
N GLY A 157 3.47 9.88 2.31
CA GLY A 157 4.91 9.98 2.04
C GLY A 157 5.81 9.42 3.14
N ASN A 158 5.26 9.19 4.35
CA ASN A 158 6.03 8.71 5.48
C ASN A 158 5.99 7.17 5.64
N GLN A 159 5.14 6.48 4.88
CA GLN A 159 5.00 5.01 4.93
C GLN A 159 6.33 4.26 4.76
N PRO A 160 7.25 4.64 3.85
CA PRO A 160 8.55 3.99 3.74
C PRO A 160 9.40 4.13 5.01
N LYS A 161 9.40 5.32 5.63
CA LYS A 161 10.16 5.58 6.87
C LYS A 161 9.66 4.73 8.03
N ILE A 162 8.34 4.58 8.16
CA ILE A 162 7.75 3.73 9.19
C ILE A 162 7.99 2.25 8.90
N THR A 163 7.99 1.82 7.65
CA THR A 163 8.38 0.46 7.28
C THR A 163 9.82 0.17 7.68
N TYR A 164 10.74 1.09 7.41
CA TYR A 164 12.13 0.98 7.86
C TYR A 164 12.24 0.87 9.39
N TRP A 165 11.50 1.70 10.13
CA TRP A 165 11.46 1.64 11.60
C TRP A 165 10.98 0.27 12.09
N ASN A 166 9.91 -0.28 11.51
CA ASN A 166 9.42 -1.63 11.84
C ASN A 166 10.45 -2.72 11.54
N LEU A 167 11.19 -2.60 10.42
CA LEU A 167 12.28 -3.51 10.10
C LEU A 167 13.43 -3.45 11.11
N VAL A 168 13.74 -2.28 11.66
CA VAL A 168 14.71 -2.13 12.74
C VAL A 168 14.21 -2.85 13.99
N ILE A 169 12.92 -2.75 14.35
CA ILE A 169 12.34 -3.49 15.48
C ILE A 169 12.46 -4.99 15.25
N LEU A 170 12.04 -5.50 14.07
CA LEU A 170 12.20 -6.93 13.73
C LEU A 170 13.66 -7.37 13.82
N ALA A 171 14.58 -6.59 13.27
CA ALA A 171 16.00 -6.89 13.28
C ALA A 171 16.56 -7.02 14.71
N ASN A 172 16.15 -6.12 15.61
CA ASN A 172 16.55 -6.18 17.02
C ASN A 172 16.11 -7.49 17.69
N THR A 173 14.97 -8.07 17.33
CA THR A 173 14.54 -9.37 17.86
C THR A 173 15.42 -10.52 17.40
N LEU A 174 16.05 -10.40 16.24
CA LEU A 174 16.87 -11.44 15.62
C LEU A 174 18.36 -11.40 16.03
N ILE A 175 18.85 -10.25 16.57
CA ILE A 175 20.25 -10.06 16.96
C ILE A 175 20.80 -11.25 17.80
N PRO A 176 20.08 -11.78 18.82
CA PRO A 176 20.60 -12.83 19.68
C PRO A 176 20.91 -14.16 18.97
N ILE A 177 20.32 -14.37 17.78
CA ILE A 177 20.38 -15.64 17.04
C ILE A 177 21.11 -15.55 15.68
N ILE A 178 21.66 -14.38 15.33
CA ILE A 178 22.44 -14.17 14.10
C ILE A 178 23.89 -14.66 14.28
N SER A 179 24.50 -14.34 15.41
CA SER A 179 25.87 -14.73 15.74
C SER A 179 26.04 -14.85 17.27
N ASN A 180 27.03 -15.64 17.71
CA ASN A 180 27.42 -15.69 19.11
C ASN A 180 28.08 -14.40 19.60
N ASN A 181 28.56 -13.55 18.68
CA ASN A 181 29.09 -12.23 18.99
C ASN A 181 28.03 -11.18 18.68
N GLN A 182 27.54 -10.47 19.70
CA GLN A 182 26.49 -9.47 19.59
C GLN A 182 26.91 -8.28 18.71
N GLU A 183 28.16 -7.80 18.85
CA GLU A 183 28.65 -6.67 18.04
C GLU A 183 28.64 -7.02 16.56
N LYS A 184 29.13 -8.24 16.23
CA LYS A 184 29.06 -8.75 14.86
C LYS A 184 27.63 -8.90 14.34
N SER A 185 26.70 -9.33 15.18
CA SER A 185 25.26 -9.39 14.80
C SER A 185 24.73 -8.01 14.48
N VAL A 186 25.00 -7.00 15.27
CA VAL A 186 24.59 -5.60 15.04
C VAL A 186 25.20 -5.05 13.75
N GLU A 187 26.50 -5.32 13.49
CA GLU A 187 27.18 -4.91 12.26
C GLU A 187 26.48 -5.51 11.02
N LEU A 188 26.26 -6.82 11.01
CA LEU A 188 25.61 -7.53 9.90
C LEU A 188 24.19 -7.04 9.63
N VAL A 189 23.40 -6.82 10.68
CA VAL A 189 22.04 -6.29 10.57
C VAL A 189 22.08 -4.88 10.00
N THR A 190 22.96 -4.03 10.51
CA THR A 190 23.09 -2.63 10.08
C THR A 190 23.48 -2.55 8.60
N GLU A 191 24.43 -3.40 8.15
CA GLU A 191 24.80 -3.49 6.73
C GLU A 191 23.60 -3.81 5.85
N LYS A 192 22.75 -4.75 6.26
CA LYS A 192 21.54 -5.12 5.50
C LYS A 192 20.52 -3.99 5.47
N LEU A 193 20.20 -3.40 6.62
CA LEU A 193 19.20 -2.34 6.73
C LEU A 193 19.61 -1.06 6.00
N ASN A 194 20.92 -0.75 5.95
CA ASN A 194 21.44 0.41 5.21
C ASN A 194 21.17 0.34 3.70
N LYS A 195 20.82 -0.83 3.15
CA LYS A 195 20.42 -0.98 1.74
C LYS A 195 19.00 -0.52 1.47
N PHE A 196 18.15 -0.42 2.50
CA PHE A 196 16.73 -0.10 2.36
C PHE A 196 16.47 1.18 1.56
N PRO A 197 17.09 2.35 1.85
CA PRO A 197 16.78 3.59 1.12
C PRO A 197 17.05 3.47 -0.38
N THR A 198 18.16 2.82 -0.75
CA THR A 198 18.53 2.63 -2.16
C THR A 198 17.58 1.68 -2.86
N ILE A 199 17.25 0.53 -2.24
CA ILE A 199 16.32 -0.45 -2.82
C ILE A 199 14.94 0.18 -2.96
N PHE A 200 14.44 0.85 -1.92
CA PHE A 200 13.15 1.53 -1.97
C PHE A 200 13.10 2.59 -3.08
N SER A 201 14.10 3.47 -3.14
CA SER A 201 14.17 4.52 -4.18
C SER A 201 14.13 3.94 -5.60
N ASN A 202 14.89 2.88 -5.84
CA ASN A 202 14.91 2.21 -7.14
C ASN A 202 13.55 1.58 -7.47
N SER A 203 12.93 0.88 -6.51
CA SER A 203 11.59 0.27 -6.69
C SER A 203 10.51 1.33 -6.90
N TRP A 204 10.56 2.44 -6.16
CA TRP A 204 9.66 3.57 -6.29
C TRP A 204 9.72 4.20 -7.68
N TYR A 205 10.92 4.59 -8.14
CA TYR A 205 11.05 5.19 -9.47
C TYR A 205 10.71 4.21 -10.58
N ASN A 206 11.06 2.94 -10.43
CA ASN A 206 10.69 1.92 -11.42
C ASN A 206 9.16 1.76 -11.52
N MET A 207 8.43 1.77 -10.42
CA MET A 207 6.97 1.79 -10.40
C MET A 207 6.41 3.05 -11.08
N MET A 208 6.94 4.23 -10.77
CA MET A 208 6.52 5.48 -11.38
C MET A 208 6.80 5.54 -12.89
N TYR A 209 7.94 5.01 -13.33
CA TYR A 209 8.23 4.88 -14.77
C TYR A 209 7.20 4.03 -15.48
N LYS A 210 6.80 2.91 -14.89
CA LYS A 210 5.74 2.06 -15.44
C LYS A 210 4.40 2.78 -15.48
N LYS A 211 4.03 3.54 -14.44
CA LYS A 211 2.83 4.39 -14.42
C LYS A 211 2.83 5.44 -15.54
N LEU A 212 3.99 5.90 -15.95
CA LEU A 212 4.18 6.87 -17.04
C LEU A 212 4.47 6.23 -18.40
N GLY A 213 4.44 4.90 -18.52
CA GLY A 213 4.68 4.18 -19.75
C GLY A 213 6.15 4.21 -20.22
N ILE A 214 7.09 4.52 -19.33
CA ILE A 214 8.53 4.56 -19.62
C ILE A 214 9.10 3.15 -19.44
N ARG A 215 9.37 2.46 -20.56
CA ARG A 215 9.81 1.05 -20.57
C ARG A 215 11.31 0.86 -20.33
N LYS A 216 12.13 1.81 -20.78
CA LYS A 216 13.59 1.82 -20.63
C LYS A 216 13.99 3.15 -19.98
N PRO A 217 13.95 3.22 -18.65
CA PRO A 217 14.24 4.47 -17.94
C PRO A 217 15.70 4.89 -18.10
N ILE A 218 15.91 6.20 -18.10
CA ILE A 218 17.24 6.86 -18.02
C ILE A 218 17.21 7.83 -16.84
N GLU A 219 18.37 8.26 -16.36
CA GLU A 219 18.48 9.12 -15.17
C GLU A 219 17.62 10.40 -15.24
N LYS A 220 17.52 11.01 -16.42
CA LYS A 220 16.70 12.22 -16.63
C LYS A 220 15.20 11.98 -16.45
N ASP A 221 14.72 10.73 -16.50
CA ASP A 221 13.30 10.44 -16.33
C ASP A 221 12.82 10.65 -14.89
N LYS A 222 13.72 10.68 -13.90
CA LYS A 222 13.38 11.10 -12.52
C LYS A 222 12.73 12.48 -12.51
N ASN A 223 13.27 13.42 -13.28
CA ASN A 223 12.73 14.78 -13.35
C ASN A 223 11.30 14.82 -13.90
N LEU A 224 10.91 13.88 -14.78
CA LEU A 224 9.52 13.78 -15.25
C LEU A 224 8.59 13.29 -14.14
N VAL A 225 9.04 12.35 -13.32
CA VAL A 225 8.27 11.88 -12.18
C VAL A 225 8.10 12.99 -11.15
N ASP A 226 9.20 13.57 -10.68
CA ASP A 226 9.21 14.54 -9.59
C ASP A 226 8.42 15.80 -9.97
N SER A 227 8.63 16.33 -11.18
CA SER A 227 7.89 17.51 -11.67
C SER A 227 6.39 17.24 -11.86
N LEU A 228 5.96 16.03 -12.22
CA LEU A 228 4.54 15.69 -12.25
C LEU A 228 3.95 15.72 -10.84
N LEU A 229 4.60 15.05 -9.89
CA LEU A 229 4.13 14.99 -8.51
C LEU A 229 4.06 16.39 -7.88
N ASP A 230 5.04 17.26 -8.14
CA ASP A 230 5.02 18.66 -7.71
C ASP A 230 3.84 19.42 -8.31
N LEU A 231 3.58 19.24 -9.61
CA LEU A 231 2.44 19.87 -10.27
C LEU A 231 1.11 19.38 -9.70
N MET A 232 0.99 18.09 -9.44
CA MET A 232 -0.19 17.48 -8.82
C MET A 232 -0.43 18.03 -7.41
N ASN A 233 0.61 18.07 -6.58
CA ASN A 233 0.53 18.61 -5.22
C ASN A 233 0.12 20.07 -5.21
N ASN A 234 0.75 20.92 -6.06
CA ASN A 234 0.45 22.34 -6.16
C ASN A 234 -0.97 22.66 -6.69
N LYS A 235 -1.61 21.70 -7.33
CA LYS A 235 -2.97 21.84 -7.90
C LYS A 235 -4.02 21.02 -7.18
N SER A 236 -3.63 20.32 -6.10
CA SER A 236 -4.49 19.36 -5.42
C SER A 236 -5.16 18.37 -6.39
N ALA A 237 -4.40 17.93 -7.41
CA ALA A 237 -4.91 17.09 -8.48
C ALA A 237 -5.24 15.67 -7.96
N ASP A 238 -6.34 15.10 -8.43
CA ASP A 238 -6.71 13.75 -8.09
C ASP A 238 -5.65 12.74 -8.57
N TYR A 239 -5.14 11.92 -7.63
CA TYR A 239 -4.05 10.99 -7.90
C TYR A 239 -4.44 9.93 -8.93
N THR A 240 -5.54 9.23 -8.69
CA THR A 240 -6.01 8.14 -9.56
C THR A 240 -6.45 8.67 -10.92
N ASN A 241 -7.29 9.72 -10.94
CA ASN A 241 -7.82 10.27 -12.17
C ASN A 241 -6.74 10.92 -13.05
N THR A 242 -5.69 11.50 -12.46
CA THR A 242 -4.56 12.04 -13.24
C THR A 242 -3.86 10.94 -14.03
N PHE A 243 -3.50 9.82 -13.39
CA PHE A 243 -2.86 8.71 -14.09
C PHE A 243 -3.80 7.99 -15.05
N ALA A 244 -5.09 7.88 -14.70
CA ALA A 244 -6.12 7.34 -15.61
C ALA A 244 -6.25 8.20 -16.88
N ALA A 245 -6.33 9.52 -16.75
CA ALA A 245 -6.40 10.46 -17.88
C ALA A 245 -5.15 10.43 -18.77
N LEU A 246 -3.97 10.30 -18.18
CA LEU A 246 -2.72 10.10 -18.93
C LEU A 246 -2.76 8.78 -19.72
N THR A 247 -3.23 7.71 -19.10
CA THR A 247 -3.34 6.36 -19.71
C THR A 247 -4.35 6.33 -20.86
N LEU A 248 -5.50 6.99 -20.67
CA LEU A 248 -6.53 7.12 -21.71
C LEU A 248 -6.15 8.19 -22.77
N ASN A 249 -5.07 8.91 -22.56
CA ASN A 249 -4.68 10.08 -23.37
C ASN A 249 -5.80 11.12 -23.52
N THR A 250 -6.60 11.31 -22.48
CA THR A 250 -7.71 12.25 -22.39
C THR A 250 -7.34 13.51 -21.59
N VAL A 251 -8.31 14.37 -21.38
CA VAL A 251 -8.22 15.54 -20.51
C VAL A 251 -9.25 15.34 -19.41
N SER A 252 -8.82 15.46 -18.16
CA SER A 252 -9.71 15.54 -17.00
C SER A 252 -10.21 17.00 -16.85
N SER A 253 -11.33 17.17 -16.16
CA SER A 253 -11.83 18.49 -15.73
C SER A 253 -10.97 19.15 -14.64
N ASP A 254 -10.01 18.43 -14.08
CA ASP A 254 -9.09 18.92 -13.05
C ASP A 254 -8.28 20.13 -13.52
N SER A 255 -8.10 21.13 -12.64
CA SER A 255 -7.36 22.37 -12.89
C SER A 255 -5.90 22.13 -13.31
N LEU A 256 -5.32 20.99 -12.98
CA LEU A 256 -3.99 20.56 -13.43
C LEU A 256 -3.91 20.58 -14.96
N PHE A 257 -4.91 20.02 -15.67
CA PHE A 257 -4.89 19.82 -17.11
C PHE A 257 -5.01 21.11 -17.92
N THR A 258 -5.52 22.19 -17.32
CA THR A 258 -5.61 23.51 -17.93
C THR A 258 -4.33 24.32 -17.76
N SER A 259 -3.47 23.98 -16.80
CA SER A 259 -2.27 24.72 -16.44
C SER A 259 -1.22 24.67 -17.56
N SER A 260 -0.57 25.82 -17.84
CA SER A 260 0.49 25.93 -18.84
C SER A 260 1.70 25.03 -18.52
N LYS A 261 2.06 24.94 -17.24
CA LYS A 261 3.17 24.11 -16.75
C LYS A 261 2.91 22.62 -17.01
N PHE A 262 1.68 22.15 -16.76
CA PHE A 262 1.33 20.76 -17.05
C PHE A 262 1.28 20.48 -18.56
N LYS A 263 0.79 21.42 -19.37
CA LYS A 263 0.81 21.28 -20.84
C LYS A 263 2.23 21.14 -21.38
N GLN A 264 3.18 21.91 -20.82
CA GLN A 264 4.61 21.80 -21.16
C GLN A 264 5.19 20.45 -20.72
N TRP A 265 4.91 20.04 -19.47
CA TRP A 265 5.31 18.72 -18.95
C TRP A 265 4.75 17.58 -19.82
N LYS A 266 3.46 17.63 -20.15
CA LYS A 266 2.79 16.61 -20.99
C LYS A 266 3.43 16.52 -22.39
N LYS A 267 3.89 17.61 -22.95
CA LYS A 267 4.63 17.63 -24.23
C LYS A 267 5.98 16.91 -24.10
N GLN A 268 6.73 17.16 -23.02
CA GLN A 268 8.01 16.50 -22.75
C GLN A 268 7.81 14.99 -22.52
N TRP A 269 6.84 14.62 -21.68
CA TRP A 269 6.49 13.24 -21.41
C TRP A 269 6.08 12.50 -22.70
N LYS A 270 5.20 13.08 -23.54
CA LYS A 270 4.83 12.51 -24.82
C LYS A 270 6.03 12.30 -25.74
N SER A 271 6.90 13.30 -25.85
CA SER A 271 8.15 13.15 -26.64
C SER A 271 8.99 11.99 -26.13
N ARG A 272 9.09 11.83 -24.81
CA ARG A 272 9.87 10.76 -24.19
C ARG A 272 9.32 9.37 -24.48
N ILE A 273 8.01 9.13 -24.33
CA ILE A 273 7.41 7.81 -24.58
C ILE A 273 7.29 7.49 -26.08
N TYR A 274 7.24 8.50 -26.95
CA TYR A 274 7.13 8.29 -28.40
C TYR A 274 8.50 8.10 -29.08
N SER A 275 9.57 8.54 -28.46
CA SER A 275 10.94 8.30 -28.95
C SER A 275 11.36 6.83 -28.90
N SER A 276 10.72 6.03 -28.07
CA SER A 276 10.84 4.58 -28.11
C SER A 276 9.84 4.06 -29.14
N ASN A 277 10.30 3.50 -30.26
CA ASN A 277 9.51 3.07 -31.45
C ASN A 277 8.28 2.17 -31.18
N ASN A 278 7.71 2.16 -29.96
CA ASN A 278 6.59 1.31 -29.56
C ASN A 278 5.63 1.99 -28.60
N ARG A 279 4.93 3.02 -29.11
CA ARG A 279 3.90 3.78 -28.39
C ARG A 279 2.80 2.89 -27.80
N VAL A 280 2.34 1.90 -28.55
CA VAL A 280 1.24 1.00 -28.13
C VAL A 280 1.61 0.26 -26.84
N ASP A 281 2.84 -0.22 -26.73
CA ASP A 281 3.29 -0.94 -25.53
C ASP A 281 3.44 -0.01 -24.31
N SER A 282 3.78 1.27 -24.50
CA SER A 282 3.82 2.23 -23.40
C SER A 282 2.44 2.42 -22.77
N PHE A 283 1.38 2.59 -23.57
CA PHE A 283 0.01 2.71 -23.05
C PHE A 283 -0.50 1.39 -22.46
N LYS A 284 -0.18 0.25 -23.06
CA LYS A 284 -0.49 -1.07 -22.47
C LYS A 284 0.18 -1.24 -21.11
N LEU A 285 1.45 -0.85 -20.96
CA LEU A 285 2.13 -0.86 -19.69
C LEU A 285 1.42 0.03 -18.66
N MET A 286 1.03 1.24 -19.04
CA MET A 286 0.26 2.15 -18.16
C MET A 286 -1.05 1.52 -17.70
N GLN A 287 -1.77 0.84 -18.59
CA GLN A 287 -3.02 0.14 -18.28
C GLN A 287 -2.86 -0.95 -17.22
N THR A 288 -1.69 -1.57 -17.10
CA THR A 288 -1.41 -2.57 -16.04
C THR A 288 -1.02 -1.94 -14.70
N GLN A 289 -0.70 -0.65 -14.66
CA GLN A 289 -0.21 0.02 -13.46
C GLN A 289 -1.19 1.03 -12.87
N ASN A 290 -2.02 1.62 -13.72
CA ASN A 290 -2.92 2.70 -13.35
C ASN A 290 -4.36 2.18 -13.29
N PRO A 291 -4.93 1.98 -12.10
CA PRO A 291 -6.34 1.60 -12.02
C PRO A 291 -7.22 2.78 -12.47
N LEU A 292 -8.35 2.46 -13.09
CA LEU A 292 -9.42 3.42 -13.36
C LEU A 292 -10.27 3.67 -12.12
N VAL A 293 -10.37 2.65 -11.27
CA VAL A 293 -11.25 2.64 -10.10
C VAL A 293 -10.46 2.28 -8.85
N ILE A 294 -10.75 2.98 -7.77
CA ILE A 294 -10.34 2.66 -6.40
C ILE A 294 -11.58 2.70 -5.49
N PRO A 295 -11.58 2.07 -4.32
CA PRO A 295 -12.67 2.22 -3.36
C PRO A 295 -12.60 3.62 -2.73
N ARG A 296 -13.20 4.61 -3.39
CA ARG A 296 -13.24 6.00 -2.90
C ARG A 296 -13.86 6.04 -1.50
N ASN A 297 -13.23 6.79 -0.59
CA ASN A 297 -13.62 6.81 0.82
C ASN A 297 -15.11 7.15 1.01
N HIS A 298 -15.64 8.14 0.29
CA HIS A 298 -17.07 8.50 0.37
C HIS A 298 -18.01 7.39 -0.12
N LEU A 299 -17.60 6.59 -1.11
CA LEU A 299 -18.40 5.45 -1.58
C LEU A 299 -18.36 4.29 -0.59
N VAL A 300 -17.22 4.07 0.06
CA VAL A 300 -17.09 3.08 1.13
C VAL A 300 -18.02 3.45 2.30
N GLU A 301 -17.99 4.71 2.77
CA GLU A 301 -18.85 5.15 3.87
C GLU A 301 -20.33 5.06 3.49
N LEU A 302 -20.72 5.44 2.27
CA LEU A 302 -22.08 5.31 1.78
C LEU A 302 -22.56 3.84 1.80
N ALA A 303 -21.72 2.92 1.30
CA ALA A 303 -22.02 1.49 1.31
C ALA A 303 -22.18 0.94 2.73
N LEU A 304 -21.33 1.38 3.67
CA LEU A 304 -21.41 0.98 5.07
C LEU A 304 -22.68 1.52 5.74
N GLU A 305 -23.03 2.78 5.52
CA GLU A 305 -24.20 3.41 6.12
C GLU A 305 -25.51 2.77 5.63
N ASN A 306 -25.64 2.55 4.32
CA ASN A 306 -26.82 1.87 3.75
C ASN A 306 -26.94 0.43 4.28
N SER A 307 -25.80 -0.27 4.44
CA SER A 307 -25.79 -1.63 4.96
C SER A 307 -26.27 -1.72 6.43
N LYS A 308 -26.04 -0.69 7.26
CA LYS A 308 -26.58 -0.63 8.63
C LYS A 308 -28.12 -0.66 8.65
N ASN A 309 -28.74 -0.11 7.59
CA ASN A 309 -30.19 -0.07 7.42
C ASN A 309 -30.75 -1.28 6.65
N GLY A 310 -29.92 -2.31 6.41
CA GLY A 310 -30.30 -3.52 5.68
C GLY A 310 -30.32 -3.38 4.16
N ASN A 311 -29.91 -2.25 3.60
CA ASN A 311 -29.76 -2.06 2.15
C ASN A 311 -28.30 -2.30 1.74
N TYR A 312 -28.07 -3.36 0.96
CA TYR A 312 -26.76 -3.78 0.48
C TYR A 312 -26.49 -3.42 -0.99
N ASP A 313 -27.35 -2.64 -1.63
CA ASP A 313 -27.21 -2.33 -3.07
C ASP A 313 -25.89 -1.58 -3.34
N GLU A 314 -25.61 -0.51 -2.58
CA GLU A 314 -24.37 0.26 -2.72
C GLU A 314 -23.13 -0.56 -2.37
N TYR A 315 -23.25 -1.46 -1.40
CA TYR A 315 -22.18 -2.39 -1.05
C TYR A 315 -21.88 -3.35 -2.20
N ASN A 316 -22.89 -3.97 -2.79
CA ASN A 316 -22.75 -4.90 -3.91
C ASN A 316 -22.21 -4.19 -5.15
N ASN A 317 -22.73 -3.01 -5.48
CA ASN A 317 -22.27 -2.17 -6.59
C ASN A 317 -20.79 -1.80 -6.41
N LEU A 318 -20.37 -1.44 -5.19
CA LEU A 318 -18.98 -1.09 -4.90
C LEU A 318 -18.06 -2.31 -5.05
N ILE A 319 -18.46 -3.49 -4.57
CA ILE A 319 -17.70 -4.73 -4.74
C ILE A 319 -17.51 -5.07 -6.22
N GLU A 320 -18.59 -4.98 -7.02
CA GLU A 320 -18.51 -5.21 -8.47
C GLU A 320 -17.54 -4.23 -9.14
N LEU A 321 -17.65 -2.94 -8.78
CA LEU A 321 -16.82 -1.87 -9.32
C LEU A 321 -15.34 -2.11 -9.02
N VAL A 322 -14.96 -2.40 -7.76
CA VAL A 322 -13.57 -2.58 -7.35
C VAL A 322 -12.98 -3.93 -7.78
N SER A 323 -13.82 -4.87 -8.22
CA SER A 323 -13.37 -6.16 -8.77
C SER A 323 -12.81 -6.07 -10.19
N ASN A 324 -12.95 -4.92 -10.87
CA ASN A 324 -12.46 -4.72 -12.22
C ASN A 324 -11.73 -3.38 -12.40
N PRO A 325 -10.70 -3.08 -11.58
CA PRO A 325 -10.11 -1.73 -11.50
C PRO A 325 -9.31 -1.33 -12.76
N TYR A 326 -8.97 -2.28 -13.62
CA TYR A 326 -8.19 -2.08 -14.85
C TYR A 326 -9.01 -2.34 -16.12
N ASN A 327 -10.34 -2.24 -16.08
CA ASN A 327 -11.19 -2.47 -17.25
C ASN A 327 -11.18 -1.26 -18.22
N TYR A 328 -10.17 -1.20 -19.07
CA TYR A 328 -10.00 -0.16 -20.08
C TYR A 328 -10.85 -0.38 -21.35
N GLN A 329 -11.66 -1.43 -21.41
CA GLN A 329 -12.51 -1.75 -22.57
C GLN A 329 -13.91 -1.14 -22.46
N SER A 330 -14.37 -0.85 -21.25
CA SER A 330 -15.66 -0.22 -21.02
C SER A 330 -15.57 1.32 -21.15
N LYS A 331 -16.73 1.96 -21.42
CA LYS A 331 -16.85 3.41 -21.34
C LYS A 331 -16.56 3.82 -19.88
N TYR A 332 -15.52 4.60 -19.68
CA TYR A 332 -15.08 5.02 -18.36
C TYR A 332 -15.55 6.44 -18.06
N GLU A 333 -16.11 6.63 -16.88
CA GLU A 333 -16.37 7.93 -16.29
C GLU A 333 -15.46 8.10 -15.07
N PHE A 334 -14.78 9.27 -14.99
CA PHE A 334 -13.91 9.54 -13.85
C PHE A 334 -14.73 9.59 -12.56
N GLN A 335 -14.30 8.79 -11.56
CA GLN A 335 -14.87 8.88 -10.23
C GLN A 335 -14.60 10.28 -9.66
N THR A 336 -15.63 10.98 -9.24
CA THR A 336 -15.52 12.30 -8.61
C THR A 336 -15.66 12.16 -7.09
N THR A 337 -14.91 12.97 -6.36
CA THR A 337 -15.05 13.10 -4.90
C THR A 337 -15.83 14.38 -4.62
N PRO A 338 -16.80 14.37 -3.68
CA PRO A 338 -17.47 15.59 -3.26
C PRO A 338 -16.48 16.67 -2.80
N GLU A 339 -16.73 17.92 -3.15
CA GLU A 339 -15.87 19.03 -2.77
C GLU A 339 -15.71 19.14 -1.25
N GLY A 340 -14.48 19.32 -0.77
CA GLY A 340 -14.17 19.41 0.66
C GLY A 340 -14.28 18.10 1.46
N TYR A 341 -14.60 16.97 0.82
CA TYR A 341 -14.78 15.70 1.53
C TYR A 341 -13.53 15.30 2.33
N ASP A 342 -12.36 15.36 1.69
CA ASP A 342 -11.09 14.94 2.32
C ASP A 342 -10.68 15.83 3.50
N ASP A 343 -11.14 17.08 3.57
CA ASP A 343 -10.78 18.03 4.63
C ASP A 343 -11.36 17.61 5.99
N SER A 344 -12.54 16.99 5.96
CA SER A 344 -13.27 16.54 7.17
C SER A 344 -13.19 15.05 7.41
N TYR A 345 -12.82 14.27 6.40
CA TYR A 345 -12.83 12.81 6.49
C TYR A 345 -11.73 12.30 7.43
N LYS A 346 -12.12 11.48 8.39
CA LYS A 346 -11.23 10.78 9.31
C LYS A 346 -11.62 9.32 9.43
N THR A 347 -10.60 8.47 9.50
CA THR A 347 -10.77 7.06 9.78
C THR A 347 -10.43 6.75 11.23
N PHE A 348 -11.11 5.76 11.80
CA PHE A 348 -10.97 5.43 13.20
C PHE A 348 -10.42 4.01 13.35
N CYS A 349 -9.43 3.84 14.22
CA CYS A 349 -9.01 2.54 14.69
C CYS A 349 -10.01 2.12 15.78
N GLY A 350 -10.78 1.09 15.50
CA GLY A 350 -11.84 0.65 16.40
C GLY A 350 -11.38 -0.32 17.51
N THR A 351 -10.10 -0.28 17.88
CA THR A 351 -9.53 -1.09 18.98
C THR A 351 -9.49 -0.33 20.27
#